data_7cee46c703711586afde3131dfe3c363
#
_entry.id   7cee46c703711586afde3131dfe3c363
#
_cell.length_a   1.000
_cell.length_b   1.000
_cell.length_c   1.000
_cell.angle_alpha   90.00
_cell.angle_beta   90.00
_cell.angle_gamma   90.00
#
_symmetry.space_group_name_H-M   'P 1'
#
loop_
_entity.id
_entity.type
_entity.pdbx_description
1 polymer ?
#
loop_
_entity_poly.entity_id
_entity_poly.type
_entity_poly.pdbx_seq_one_letter_code
_entity_poly.pdbx_strand_id
1 'polypeptide(L)'
;MDQVSKDQYVIEKNGNKYEVVIGLEVHAQVLSDSKLFSASATKFGSEPNTQVSLVDAAFPGMLPVINEYCIKQAVKTGIGLNAKIHKKSIFDRKNYFYADLPQGYQISQYKDPIVGEGNVCLLYTSDAADDRIC
;
A
#
# COMPACT_ATOMS: atom_id res chain seq x y z
N MET A 1 0.07 1.43 27.42
CA MET A 1 -0.12 2.37 26.29
C MET A 1 -0.20 3.75 26.91
N ASP A 2 0.93 4.43 26.98
CA ASP A 2 0.93 5.82 27.46
C ASP A 2 0.22 6.66 26.41
N GLN A 3 -0.87 7.31 26.83
CA GLN A 3 -1.51 8.35 26.02
C GLN A 3 -0.49 9.47 25.85
N VAL A 4 0.13 9.54 24.69
CA VAL A 4 0.87 10.72 24.27
C VAL A 4 -0.10 11.89 24.31
N SER A 5 0.16 12.87 25.17
CA SER A 5 -0.74 13.99 25.34
C SER A 5 -0.88 14.72 23.99
N LYS A 6 -2.10 14.98 23.55
CA LYS A 6 -2.39 15.69 22.29
C LYS A 6 -1.72 17.06 22.18
N ASP A 7 -1.28 17.63 23.31
CA ASP A 7 -0.65 18.97 23.38
C ASP A 7 0.82 18.98 22.96
N GLN A 8 1.43 17.82 22.70
CA GLN A 8 2.87 17.72 22.41
C GLN A 8 3.25 18.20 21.00
N TYR A 9 2.27 18.35 20.11
CA TYR A 9 2.48 18.74 18.71
C TYR A 9 1.80 20.06 18.33
N VAL A 10 1.46 20.88 19.32
CA VAL A 10 0.80 22.16 19.11
C VAL A 10 1.83 23.28 19.21
N ILE A 11 1.91 24.11 18.18
CA ILE A 11 2.74 25.31 18.13
C ILE A 11 1.84 26.52 18.31
N GLU A 12 2.15 27.37 19.26
CA GLU A 12 1.45 28.65 19.45
C GLU A 12 2.23 29.80 18.79
N LYS A 13 1.56 30.55 17.89
CA LYS A 13 2.14 31.74 17.25
C LYS A 13 1.06 32.79 17.02
N ASN A 14 1.34 34.01 17.46
CA ASN A 14 0.43 35.18 17.29
C ASN A 14 -0.98 34.92 17.85
N GLY A 15 -1.10 34.23 18.98
CA GLY A 15 -2.39 33.90 19.61
C GLY A 15 -3.18 32.76 18.93
N ASN A 16 -2.64 32.15 17.88
CA ASN A 16 -3.22 31.00 17.21
C ASN A 16 -2.48 29.73 17.60
N LYS A 17 -3.23 28.61 17.67
CA LYS A 17 -2.72 27.27 17.89
C LYS A 17 -2.69 26.51 16.57
N TYR A 18 -1.57 25.91 16.26
CA TYR A 18 -1.33 25.10 15.06
C TYR A 18 -0.98 23.67 15.46
N GLU A 19 -1.76 22.70 15.04
CA GLU A 19 -1.44 21.30 15.19
C GLU A 19 -0.54 20.85 14.03
N VAL A 20 0.59 20.20 14.35
CA VAL A 20 1.48 19.61 13.34
C VAL A 20 0.97 18.23 13.01
N VAL A 21 0.56 18.02 11.77
CA VAL A 21 0.12 16.71 11.25
C VAL A 21 1.06 16.27 10.14
N ILE A 22 1.67 15.10 10.30
CA ILE A 22 2.58 14.51 9.30
C ILE A 22 1.99 13.18 8.87
N GLY A 23 1.74 13.03 7.56
CA GLY A 23 1.38 11.78 6.93
C GLY A 23 2.58 11.19 6.18
N LEU A 24 2.78 9.89 6.29
CA LEU A 24 3.77 9.15 5.52
C LEU A 24 3.07 8.12 4.64
N GLU A 25 3.47 8.05 3.39
CA GLU A 25 3.01 7.04 2.44
C GLU A 25 4.22 6.29 1.89
N VAL A 26 4.19 4.96 2.01
CA VAL A 26 5.28 4.10 1.56
C VAL A 26 4.76 3.14 0.51
N HIS A 27 5.46 3.07 -0.62
CA HIS A 27 5.16 2.15 -1.70
C HIS A 27 6.16 1.00 -1.71
N ALA A 28 5.63 -0.24 -1.67
CA ALA A 28 6.42 -1.45 -1.81
C ALA A 28 5.82 -2.31 -2.94
N GLN A 29 6.63 -2.68 -3.92
CA GLN A 29 6.19 -3.52 -5.02
C GLN A 29 6.50 -4.99 -4.73
N VAL A 30 5.51 -5.85 -4.94
CA VAL A 30 5.69 -7.30 -4.86
C VAL A 30 6.51 -7.78 -6.05
N LEU A 31 7.59 -8.52 -5.78
CA LEU A 31 8.36 -9.21 -6.80
C LEU A 31 7.60 -10.47 -7.22
N SER A 32 6.90 -10.39 -8.33
CA SER A 32 6.11 -11.47 -8.92
C SER A 32 6.47 -11.63 -10.39
N ASP A 33 6.49 -12.85 -10.90
CA ASP A 33 6.78 -13.15 -12.30
C ASP A 33 5.65 -12.74 -13.25
N SER A 34 4.44 -12.57 -12.71
CA SER A 34 3.27 -12.09 -13.45
C SER A 34 2.53 -10.99 -12.73
N LYS A 35 1.74 -10.22 -13.47
CA LYS A 35 0.95 -9.11 -12.95
C LYS A 35 -0.12 -9.57 -11.96
N LEU A 36 -0.68 -8.62 -11.20
CA LEU A 36 -1.71 -8.89 -10.19
C LEU A 36 -3.00 -9.44 -10.79
N PHE A 37 -3.41 -8.96 -11.96
CA PHE A 37 -4.69 -9.29 -12.59
C PHE A 37 -4.56 -9.95 -13.96
N SER A 38 -3.36 -10.35 -14.36
CA SER A 38 -3.08 -10.92 -15.66
C SER A 38 -1.88 -11.85 -15.60
N ALA A 39 -1.86 -12.85 -16.48
CA ALA A 39 -0.74 -13.78 -16.59
C ALA A 39 0.49 -13.19 -17.31
N SER A 40 0.42 -11.95 -17.78
CA SER A 40 1.55 -11.30 -18.45
C SER A 40 2.71 -11.09 -17.50
N ALA A 41 3.93 -11.23 -18.04
CA ALA A 41 5.15 -11.10 -17.28
C ALA A 41 5.37 -9.66 -16.75
N THR A 42 6.20 -9.55 -15.71
CA THR A 42 6.59 -8.29 -15.08
C THR A 42 8.07 -8.00 -15.25
N LYS A 43 8.73 -8.65 -16.22
CA LYS A 43 10.17 -8.53 -16.42
C LYS A 43 10.57 -7.10 -16.74
N PHE A 44 11.48 -6.54 -15.96
CA PHE A 44 12.03 -5.21 -16.18
C PHE A 44 12.89 -5.17 -17.47
N GLY A 45 12.81 -4.05 -18.20
CA GLY A 45 13.61 -3.83 -19.42
C GLY A 45 13.13 -4.59 -20.66
N SER A 46 11.92 -5.13 -20.64
CA SER A 46 11.32 -5.71 -21.86
C SER A 46 10.91 -4.62 -22.84
N GLU A 47 10.84 -4.98 -24.12
CA GLU A 47 10.38 -4.07 -25.18
C GLU A 47 8.95 -3.56 -24.90
N PRO A 48 8.62 -2.32 -25.30
CA PRO A 48 7.28 -1.77 -25.10
C PRO A 48 6.18 -2.68 -25.67
N ASN A 49 5.08 -2.81 -24.93
CA ASN A 49 3.88 -3.57 -25.32
C ASN A 49 4.08 -5.08 -25.55
N THR A 50 5.19 -5.67 -25.08
CA THR A 50 5.43 -7.12 -25.21
C THR A 50 4.85 -7.94 -24.05
N GLN A 51 4.59 -7.29 -22.90
CA GLN A 51 4.04 -7.93 -21.71
C GLN A 51 2.55 -7.58 -21.55
N VAL A 52 1.74 -7.97 -22.53
CA VAL A 52 0.32 -7.64 -22.63
C VAL A 52 -0.49 -8.91 -22.91
N SER A 53 -1.53 -9.14 -22.11
CA SER A 53 -2.53 -10.18 -22.34
C SER A 53 -3.84 -9.56 -22.89
N LEU A 54 -4.81 -10.41 -23.22
CA LEU A 54 -6.15 -9.95 -23.62
C LEU A 54 -6.86 -9.19 -22.50
N VAL A 55 -6.57 -9.51 -21.24
CA VAL A 55 -7.08 -8.79 -20.07
C VAL A 55 -6.48 -7.39 -20.02
N ASP A 56 -5.16 -7.25 -20.19
CA ASP A 56 -4.47 -5.97 -20.20
C ASP A 56 -4.96 -5.06 -21.34
N ALA A 57 -5.24 -5.68 -22.49
CA ALA A 57 -5.74 -5.00 -23.68
C ALA A 57 -7.26 -4.71 -23.64
N ALA A 58 -7.92 -5.05 -22.53
CA ALA A 58 -9.35 -4.82 -22.31
C ALA A 58 -10.26 -5.43 -23.41
N PHE A 59 -9.93 -6.62 -23.90
CA PHE A 59 -10.76 -7.32 -24.88
C PHE A 59 -12.15 -7.62 -24.31
N PRO A 60 -13.21 -7.48 -25.10
CA PRO A 60 -14.57 -7.77 -24.65
C PRO A 60 -14.72 -9.20 -24.11
N GLY A 61 -15.36 -9.34 -22.95
CA GLY A 61 -15.57 -10.62 -22.28
C GLY A 61 -14.40 -11.15 -21.46
N MET A 62 -13.23 -10.47 -21.47
CA MET A 62 -12.11 -10.84 -20.63
C MET A 62 -12.28 -10.27 -19.22
N LEU A 63 -12.19 -11.16 -18.23
CA LEU A 63 -12.23 -10.78 -16.82
C LEU A 63 -10.88 -11.07 -16.15
N PRO A 64 -10.40 -10.17 -15.27
CA PRO A 64 -9.17 -10.38 -14.56
C PRO A 64 -9.30 -11.53 -13.55
N VAL A 65 -8.21 -12.27 -13.38
CA VAL A 65 -8.05 -13.29 -12.33
C VAL A 65 -6.89 -12.85 -11.46
N ILE A 66 -7.11 -12.86 -10.16
CA ILE A 66 -6.12 -12.37 -9.21
C ILE A 66 -4.94 -13.34 -9.06
N ASN A 67 -3.74 -12.81 -9.00
CA ASN A 67 -2.52 -13.56 -8.76
C ASN A 67 -2.42 -13.96 -7.29
N GLU A 68 -2.54 -15.26 -7.01
CA GLU A 68 -2.47 -15.82 -5.66
C GLU A 68 -1.13 -15.51 -4.96
N TYR A 69 -0.02 -15.50 -5.70
CA TYR A 69 1.28 -15.17 -5.14
C TYR A 69 1.31 -13.74 -4.57
N CYS A 70 0.76 -12.77 -5.29
CA CYS A 70 0.67 -11.39 -4.82
C CYS A 70 -0.17 -11.28 -3.54
N ILE A 71 -1.28 -12.01 -3.46
CA ILE A 71 -2.11 -12.04 -2.25
C ILE A 71 -1.36 -12.67 -1.08
N LYS A 72 -0.64 -13.76 -1.30
CA LYS A 72 0.20 -14.39 -0.26
C LYS A 72 1.27 -13.43 0.26
N GLN A 73 1.90 -12.64 -0.61
CA GLN A 73 2.89 -11.65 -0.20
C GLN A 73 2.25 -10.49 0.58
N ALA A 74 1.08 -10.01 0.16
CA ALA A 74 0.33 -9.00 0.92
C ALA A 74 0.00 -9.50 2.34
N VAL A 75 -0.49 -10.73 2.47
CA VAL A 75 -0.79 -11.34 3.78
C VAL A 75 0.48 -11.48 4.62
N LYS A 76 1.60 -11.94 4.06
CA LYS A 76 2.89 -12.03 4.77
C LYS A 76 3.34 -10.66 5.27
N THR A 77 3.23 -9.63 4.44
CA THR A 77 3.55 -8.25 4.84
C THR A 77 2.65 -7.80 5.99
N GLY A 78 1.36 -8.07 5.90
CA GLY A 78 0.42 -7.74 6.97
C GLY A 78 0.74 -8.44 8.30
N ILE A 79 1.13 -9.71 8.24
CA ILE A 79 1.58 -10.45 9.44
C ILE A 79 2.85 -9.82 10.02
N GLY A 80 3.82 -9.46 9.16
CA GLY A 80 5.05 -8.79 9.60
C GLY A 80 4.83 -7.42 10.23
N LEU A 81 3.74 -6.74 9.87
CA LEU A 81 3.31 -5.46 10.45
C LEU A 81 2.36 -5.65 11.64
N ASN A 82 2.16 -6.88 12.11
CA ASN A 82 1.16 -7.21 13.13
C ASN A 82 -0.24 -6.63 12.81
N ALA A 83 -0.58 -6.63 11.51
CA ALA A 83 -1.78 -6.03 11.00
C ALA A 83 -2.98 -7.01 11.00
N LYS A 84 -4.17 -6.44 11.02
CA LYS A 84 -5.41 -7.19 10.86
C LYS A 84 -5.54 -7.64 9.40
N ILE A 85 -5.64 -8.95 9.17
CA ILE A 85 -5.89 -9.53 7.86
C ILE A 85 -7.39 -9.73 7.66
N HIS A 86 -7.93 -9.17 6.58
CA HIS A 86 -9.35 -9.32 6.24
C HIS A 86 -9.56 -10.54 5.35
N LYS A 87 -10.50 -11.41 5.73
CA LYS A 87 -10.89 -12.61 4.94
C LYS A 87 -11.69 -12.28 3.69
N LYS A 88 -12.30 -11.10 3.65
CA LYS A 88 -13.00 -10.54 2.50
C LYS A 88 -12.40 -9.19 2.20
N SER A 89 -12.02 -8.96 0.95
CA SER A 89 -11.50 -7.68 0.51
C SER A 89 -12.08 -7.29 -0.84
N ILE A 90 -12.08 -6.00 -1.12
CA ILE A 90 -12.66 -5.42 -2.32
C ILE A 90 -11.60 -4.55 -2.99
N PHE A 91 -11.50 -4.69 -4.32
CA PHE A 91 -10.72 -3.78 -5.14
C PHE A 91 -11.62 -2.69 -5.69
N ASP A 92 -11.23 -1.45 -5.46
CA ASP A 92 -11.94 -0.25 -5.88
C ASP A 92 -11.20 0.42 -7.04
N ARG A 93 -11.90 1.30 -7.74
CA ARG A 93 -11.32 2.12 -8.79
C ARG A 93 -11.15 3.56 -8.28
N LYS A 94 -9.90 3.97 -8.10
CA LYS A 94 -9.54 5.35 -7.76
C LYS A 94 -9.41 6.16 -9.05
N ASN A 95 -10.41 6.93 -9.38
CA ASN A 95 -10.40 7.76 -10.58
C ASN A 95 -9.62 9.06 -10.33
N TYR A 96 -8.68 9.37 -11.22
CA TYR A 96 -7.99 10.65 -11.28
C TYR A 96 -7.42 10.86 -12.68
N PHE A 97 -7.21 12.12 -13.06
CA PHE A 97 -6.84 12.49 -14.41
C PHE A 97 -5.48 13.19 -14.41
N TYR A 98 -4.46 12.48 -14.85
CA TYR A 98 -3.10 12.99 -15.04
C TYR A 98 -2.59 12.62 -16.43
N ALA A 99 -1.71 13.43 -16.98
CA ALA A 99 -1.15 13.22 -18.33
C ALA A 99 -0.35 11.91 -18.45
N ASP A 100 0.23 11.43 -17.35
CA ASP A 100 1.01 10.20 -17.26
C ASP A 100 0.16 8.95 -16.98
N LEU A 101 -1.18 9.12 -16.80
CA LEU A 101 -2.12 8.02 -16.57
C LEU A 101 -3.29 8.10 -17.56
N PRO A 102 -3.10 7.67 -18.82
CA PRO A 102 -4.12 7.81 -19.88
C PRO A 102 -5.47 7.15 -19.56
N GLN A 103 -5.47 6.03 -18.84
CA GLN A 103 -6.71 5.34 -18.44
C GLN A 103 -7.56 6.10 -17.40
N GLY A 104 -6.99 7.11 -16.74
CA GLY A 104 -7.69 7.97 -15.78
C GLY A 104 -8.11 7.30 -14.48
N TYR A 105 -7.60 6.10 -14.18
CA TYR A 105 -7.88 5.41 -12.92
C TYR A 105 -6.72 4.49 -12.48
N GLN A 106 -6.71 4.20 -11.21
CA GLN A 106 -5.84 3.20 -10.57
C GLN A 106 -6.70 2.21 -9.78
N ILE A 107 -6.40 0.92 -9.87
CA ILE A 107 -7.00 -0.07 -8.98
C ILE A 107 -6.40 0.11 -7.58
N SER A 108 -7.26 0.17 -6.60
CA SER A 108 -6.92 0.46 -5.22
C SER A 108 -7.78 -0.37 -4.26
N GLN A 109 -7.53 -0.25 -2.97
CA GLN A 109 -8.40 -0.78 -1.92
C GLN A 109 -8.65 0.34 -0.91
N TYR A 110 -9.89 0.53 -0.48
CA TYR A 110 -10.25 1.61 0.43
C TYR A 110 -10.90 1.09 1.73
N LYS A 111 -12.15 0.66 1.66
CA LYS A 111 -12.91 0.24 2.85
C LYS A 111 -12.56 -1.17 3.34
N ASP A 112 -12.33 -2.07 2.41
CA ASP A 112 -12.09 -3.48 2.69
C ASP A 112 -10.73 -3.93 2.09
N PRO A 113 -9.60 -3.41 2.59
CA PRO A 113 -8.28 -3.82 2.12
C PRO A 113 -7.94 -5.23 2.61
N ILE A 114 -7.02 -5.91 1.95
CA ILE A 114 -6.49 -7.20 2.39
C ILE A 114 -5.81 -7.05 3.76
N VAL A 115 -5.02 -6.00 3.90
CA VAL A 115 -4.28 -5.66 5.11
C VAL A 115 -4.86 -4.38 5.70
N GLY A 116 -5.40 -4.48 6.91
CA GLY A 116 -5.94 -3.36 7.67
C GLY A 116 -4.90 -2.70 8.56
N GLU A 117 -5.37 -2.14 9.66
CA GLU A 117 -4.52 -1.47 10.66
C GLU A 117 -3.46 -2.42 11.20
N GLY A 118 -2.24 -1.91 11.36
CA GLY A 118 -1.09 -2.61 11.89
C GLY A 118 -0.13 -1.65 12.60
N ASN A 119 0.99 -2.18 13.07
CA ASN A 119 1.99 -1.42 13.80
C ASN A 119 3.38 -1.65 13.20
N VAL A 120 4.15 -0.58 13.09
CA VAL A 120 5.57 -0.63 12.81
C VAL A 120 6.30 -0.25 14.09
N CYS A 121 7.07 -1.19 14.63
CA CYS A 121 7.93 -0.89 15.75
C CYS A 121 9.24 -0.31 15.23
N LEU A 122 9.60 0.89 15.68
CA LEU A 122 10.86 1.54 15.37
C LEU A 122 11.77 1.47 16.60
N LEU A 123 12.93 0.84 16.43
CA LEU A 123 13.98 0.88 17.43
C LEU A 123 14.76 2.19 17.28
N TYR A 124 14.65 3.07 18.26
CA TYR A 124 15.55 4.20 18.40
C TYR A 124 16.72 3.75 19.27
N THR A 125 17.86 3.49 18.66
CA THR A 125 19.10 3.24 19.37
C THR A 125 19.84 4.55 19.58
N SER A 126 19.52 5.26 20.65
CA SER A 126 20.43 6.29 21.17
C SER A 126 21.38 5.73 22.21
N ASP A 127 21.07 4.58 22.80
CA ASP A 127 21.94 3.84 23.74
C ASP A 127 21.55 2.36 23.71
N ALA A 128 22.52 1.49 23.47
CA ALA A 128 22.35 0.03 23.41
C ALA A 128 21.86 -0.60 24.75
N ALA A 129 21.81 0.16 25.82
CA ALA A 129 21.34 -0.29 27.13
C ALA A 129 19.83 -0.10 27.34
N ASP A 130 19.11 0.59 26.43
CA ASP A 130 17.70 0.93 26.58
C ASP A 130 16.81 0.25 25.54
N ASP A 131 17.23 -0.91 25.02
CA ASP A 131 16.45 -1.74 24.10
C ASP A 131 15.17 -2.27 24.77
N ARG A 132 14.11 -1.52 24.64
CA ARG A 132 12.75 -2.03 24.92
C ARG A 132 12.20 -2.65 23.64
N ILE A 133 12.07 -3.97 23.66
CA ILE A 133 11.37 -4.74 22.64
C ILE A 133 9.89 -4.38 22.72
N CYS A 134 9.32 -3.87 21.64
CA CYS A 134 7.88 -3.65 21.50
C CYS A 134 7.13 -4.97 21.37
#